data_d310ff41d212fdeb74faae4a61e0d156
#
_entry.id   d310ff41d212fdeb74faae4a61e0d156
#
_cell.length_a   1.000
_cell.length_b   1.000
_cell.length_c   1.000
_cell.angle_alpha   90.00
_cell.angle_beta   90.00
_cell.angle_gamma   90.00
#
_symmetry.space_group_name_H-M   'P 1'
#
loop_
_entity.id
_entity.type
_entity.pdbx_description
1 polymer ?
#
loop_
_entity_poly.entity_id
_entity_poly.type
_entity_poly.pdbx_seq_one_letter_code
_entity_poly.pdbx_strand_id
1 'polypeptide(L)'
;MTEHRVIVDALNIDYPSARVVNGLSFTLGNERLALVGESGSGKSMSARALMGLVRQPGIVRAKQLNVLGNDVLTLNSRRWQALRGNGIAMVLQDPRYALNPVKSVAAQLQEALTLHQRLPRSERLERIHDIIRAVGLNEHVLQRYPGELSGGMGQRVMIAMALLCRPKLLIADEPTTALDVTVQAQIMTLLNELKREFNTAIIMITHDLGVVAGICDKVLVMYAGRTMEYGKAR
;
A
#
# COMPACT_ATOMS: atom_id res chain seq x y z
N MET A 1 8.50 23.38 -8.54
CA MET A 1 7.95 23.02 -7.22
C MET A 1 7.71 21.51 -7.25
N THR A 2 8.40 20.74 -6.44
CA THR A 2 8.19 19.27 -6.32
C THR A 2 6.79 19.04 -5.74
N GLU A 3 5.90 18.48 -6.54
CA GLU A 3 4.53 18.18 -6.13
C GLU A 3 4.57 17.05 -5.09
N HIS A 4 4.31 17.36 -3.82
CA HIS A 4 4.24 16.36 -2.76
C HIS A 4 2.96 15.54 -2.90
N ARG A 5 3.09 14.21 -2.95
CA ARG A 5 1.95 13.28 -2.96
C ARG A 5 1.39 13.01 -1.58
N VAL A 6 2.25 13.09 -0.57
CA VAL A 6 1.87 12.96 0.85
C VAL A 6 2.56 14.05 1.66
N ILE A 7 1.79 14.70 2.52
CA ILE A 7 2.29 15.63 3.55
C ILE A 7 1.68 15.19 4.86
N VAL A 8 2.53 14.86 5.81
CA VAL A 8 2.17 14.54 7.19
C VAL A 8 2.89 15.52 8.10
N ASP A 9 2.14 16.29 8.88
CA ASP A 9 2.68 17.19 9.90
C ASP A 9 2.00 16.94 11.24
N ALA A 10 2.81 16.54 12.23
CA ALA A 10 2.43 16.27 13.60
C ALA A 10 1.25 15.29 13.74
N LEU A 11 1.27 14.17 13.00
CA LEU A 11 0.26 13.13 13.11
C LEU A 11 0.31 12.46 14.47
N ASN A 12 -0.85 12.43 15.13
CA ASN A 12 -1.10 11.72 16.38
C ASN A 12 -2.26 10.74 16.18
N ILE A 13 -2.12 9.55 16.77
CA ILE A 13 -3.19 8.53 16.79
C ILE A 13 -3.35 8.09 18.24
N ASP A 14 -4.49 8.42 18.81
CA ASP A 14 -4.83 8.18 20.21
C ASP A 14 -5.90 7.08 20.31
N TYR A 15 -5.68 6.13 21.20
CA TYR A 15 -6.66 5.18 21.70
C TYR A 15 -6.90 5.47 23.19
N PRO A 16 -8.02 5.02 23.79
CA PRO A 16 -8.31 5.29 25.22
C PRO A 16 -7.19 4.86 26.16
N SER A 17 -6.48 3.78 25.82
CA SER A 17 -5.40 3.19 26.63
C SER A 17 -4.02 3.69 26.31
N ALA A 18 -3.78 4.27 25.11
CA ALA A 18 -2.43 4.65 24.69
C ALA A 18 -2.42 5.56 23.46
N ARG A 19 -1.40 6.42 23.38
CA ARG A 19 -1.04 7.10 22.14
C ARG A 19 -0.13 6.20 21.29
N VAL A 20 -0.64 5.75 20.15
CA VAL A 20 0.06 4.80 19.27
C VAL A 20 1.01 5.49 18.30
N VAL A 21 0.67 6.72 17.86
CA VAL A 21 1.54 7.58 17.04
C VAL A 21 1.58 8.96 17.67
N ASN A 22 2.78 9.54 17.79
CA ASN A 22 3.01 10.77 18.51
C ASN A 22 3.90 11.71 17.70
N GLY A 23 3.28 12.70 17.04
CA GLY A 23 3.96 13.79 16.33
C GLY A 23 4.71 13.36 15.07
N LEU A 24 4.27 12.31 14.37
CA LEU A 24 4.90 11.85 13.13
C LEU A 24 4.80 12.92 12.05
N SER A 25 5.94 13.24 11.41
CA SER A 25 6.01 14.21 10.31
C SER A 25 6.94 13.72 9.21
N PHE A 26 6.48 13.79 7.96
CA PHE A 26 7.27 13.52 6.75
C PHE A 26 6.58 14.06 5.51
N THR A 27 7.34 14.13 4.41
CA THR A 27 6.81 14.44 3.08
C THR A 27 7.27 13.39 2.07
N LEU A 28 6.42 13.09 1.10
CA LEU A 28 6.69 12.14 0.03
C LEU A 28 6.28 12.74 -1.32
N GLY A 29 7.20 12.80 -2.27
CA GLY A 29 6.95 13.10 -3.68
C GLY A 29 6.68 11.82 -4.48
N ASN A 30 7.50 11.56 -5.49
CA ASN A 30 7.42 10.34 -6.32
C ASN A 30 8.51 9.30 -5.97
N GLU A 31 9.10 9.42 -4.80
CA GLU A 31 10.11 8.51 -4.28
C GLU A 31 9.51 7.31 -3.53
N ARG A 32 10.38 6.44 -3.03
CA ARG A 32 10.07 5.31 -2.14
C ARG A 32 10.52 5.66 -0.74
N LEU A 33 9.57 5.69 0.19
CA LEU A 33 9.82 5.91 1.61
C LEU A 33 9.66 4.58 2.36
N ALA A 34 10.69 4.16 3.09
CA ALA A 34 10.55 3.09 4.06
C ALA A 34 10.12 3.63 5.41
N LEU A 35 9.10 3.02 6.02
CA LEU A 35 8.79 3.14 7.44
C LEU A 35 9.35 1.90 8.13
N VAL A 36 10.38 2.06 8.96
CA VAL A 36 11.05 0.95 9.67
C VAL A 36 10.93 1.11 11.18
N GLY A 37 11.02 0.01 11.90
CA GLY A 37 10.95 -0.02 13.36
C GLY A 37 10.40 -1.34 13.88
N GLU A 38 10.43 -1.53 15.18
CA GLU A 38 9.93 -2.73 15.85
C GLU A 38 8.42 -2.91 15.67
N SER A 39 7.92 -4.12 15.92
CA SER A 39 6.50 -4.38 15.98
C SER A 39 5.86 -3.49 17.06
N GLY A 40 4.68 -2.93 16.75
CA GLY A 40 4.01 -1.99 17.68
C GLY A 40 4.53 -0.56 17.63
N SER A 41 5.54 -0.21 16.84
CA SER A 41 6.06 1.18 16.77
C SER A 41 5.13 2.18 16.05
N GLY A 42 3.96 1.76 15.56
CA GLY A 42 2.97 2.66 14.96
C GLY A 42 2.98 2.72 13.43
N LYS A 43 3.85 2.00 12.72
CA LYS A 43 4.00 2.03 11.25
C LYS A 43 2.69 1.74 10.51
N SER A 44 2.10 0.57 10.75
CA SER A 44 0.85 0.15 10.10
C SER A 44 -0.33 1.06 10.50
N MET A 45 -0.32 1.62 11.72
CA MET A 45 -1.33 2.58 12.14
C MET A 45 -1.20 3.92 11.39
N SER A 46 0.04 4.38 11.16
CA SER A 46 0.30 5.57 10.34
C SER A 46 -0.18 5.36 8.90
N ALA A 47 0.08 4.19 8.31
CA ALA A 47 -0.44 3.82 6.99
C ALA A 47 -1.98 3.80 6.94
N ARG A 48 -2.62 3.22 7.97
CA ARG A 48 -4.09 3.22 8.09
C ARG A 48 -4.66 4.62 8.23
N ALA A 49 -3.97 5.54 8.90
CA ALA A 49 -4.39 6.94 8.98
C ALA A 49 -4.39 7.62 7.61
N LEU A 50 -3.35 7.39 6.77
CA LEU A 50 -3.30 7.89 5.39
C LEU A 50 -4.42 7.33 4.51
N MET A 51 -4.95 6.16 4.85
CA MET A 51 -6.08 5.51 4.15
C MET A 51 -7.44 5.81 4.78
N GLY A 52 -7.50 6.56 5.91
CA GLY A 52 -8.74 6.75 6.67
C GLY A 52 -9.32 5.44 7.23
N LEU A 53 -8.46 4.50 7.61
CA LEU A 53 -8.83 3.16 8.08
C LEU A 53 -8.55 2.94 9.58
N VAL A 54 -8.27 4.01 10.33
CA VAL A 54 -8.18 3.93 11.79
C VAL A 54 -9.57 3.70 12.34
N ARG A 55 -9.76 2.55 12.99
CA ARG A 55 -11.06 2.15 13.53
C ARG A 55 -11.30 2.81 14.89
N GLN A 56 -12.55 3.15 15.18
CA GLN A 56 -12.96 3.56 16.53
C GLN A 56 -12.60 2.48 17.56
N PRO A 57 -12.23 2.90 18.79
CA PRO A 57 -12.24 4.25 19.34
C PRO A 57 -10.98 5.08 19.04
N GLY A 58 -10.15 4.69 18.03
CA GLY A 58 -8.97 5.44 17.62
C GLY A 58 -9.32 6.82 17.04
N ILE A 59 -8.60 7.85 17.50
CA ILE A 59 -8.77 9.24 17.07
C ILE A 59 -7.50 9.69 16.35
N VAL A 60 -7.66 10.19 15.13
CA VAL A 60 -6.56 10.74 14.31
C VAL A 60 -6.58 12.26 14.39
N ARG A 61 -5.43 12.86 14.72
CA ARG A 61 -5.21 14.33 14.72
C ARG A 61 -3.88 14.64 14.04
N ALA A 62 -3.81 15.70 13.28
CA ALA A 62 -2.58 16.23 12.68
C ALA A 62 -2.72 17.74 12.46
N LYS A 63 -1.60 18.44 12.34
CA LYS A 63 -1.61 19.81 11.82
C LYS A 63 -1.93 19.82 10.34
N GLN A 64 -1.36 18.85 9.60
CA GLN A 64 -1.66 18.62 8.20
C GLN A 64 -1.59 17.12 7.91
N LEU A 65 -2.59 16.59 7.22
CA LEU A 65 -2.61 15.22 6.71
C LEU A 65 -3.19 15.24 5.30
N ASN A 66 -2.29 15.45 4.33
CA ASN A 66 -2.66 15.56 2.92
C ASN A 66 -2.19 14.37 2.13
N VAL A 67 -3.08 13.79 1.33
CA VAL A 67 -2.79 12.71 0.40
C VAL A 67 -3.31 13.09 -0.98
N LEU A 68 -2.42 13.21 -1.95
CA LEU A 68 -2.74 13.58 -3.34
C LEU A 68 -3.57 14.86 -3.44
N GLY A 69 -3.22 15.89 -2.66
CA GLY A 69 -3.92 17.16 -2.63
C GLY A 69 -5.20 17.17 -1.80
N ASN A 70 -5.57 16.07 -1.14
CA ASN A 70 -6.76 15.99 -0.30
C ASN A 70 -6.37 16.04 1.18
N ASP A 71 -6.99 16.92 1.96
CA ASP A 71 -6.96 16.85 3.42
C ASP A 71 -7.81 15.66 3.88
N VAL A 72 -7.15 14.57 4.27
CA VAL A 72 -7.82 13.31 4.59
C VAL A 72 -8.57 13.32 5.93
N LEU A 73 -8.31 14.32 6.79
CA LEU A 73 -9.06 14.49 8.05
C LEU A 73 -10.50 14.97 7.80
N THR A 74 -10.74 15.61 6.66
CA THR A 74 -12.03 16.23 6.32
C THR A 74 -12.82 15.46 5.26
N LEU A 75 -12.27 14.36 4.72
CA LEU A 75 -12.92 13.60 3.67
C LEU A 75 -14.17 12.88 4.17
N ASN A 76 -15.27 13.08 3.44
CA ASN A 76 -16.49 12.27 3.60
C ASN A 76 -16.37 10.90 2.89
N SER A 77 -17.31 9.99 3.16
CA SER A 77 -17.30 8.63 2.62
C SER A 77 -17.22 8.57 1.08
N ARG A 78 -17.90 9.47 0.37
CA ARG A 78 -17.90 9.52 -1.10
C ARG A 78 -16.52 9.89 -1.65
N ARG A 79 -15.84 10.87 -1.05
CA ARG A 79 -14.48 11.28 -1.45
C ARG A 79 -13.46 10.19 -1.12
N TRP A 80 -13.61 9.51 0.02
CA TRP A 80 -12.80 8.34 0.35
C TRP A 80 -12.95 7.22 -0.66
N GLN A 81 -14.17 6.89 -1.09
CA GLN A 81 -14.41 5.88 -2.14
C GLN A 81 -13.75 6.25 -3.47
N ALA A 82 -13.75 7.52 -3.84
CA ALA A 82 -13.08 7.99 -5.06
C ALA A 82 -11.54 7.95 -4.95
N LEU A 83 -10.99 8.16 -3.76
CA LEU A 83 -9.56 8.20 -3.52
C LEU A 83 -8.95 6.79 -3.39
N ARG A 84 -9.60 5.90 -2.60
CA ARG A 84 -9.16 4.52 -2.40
C ARG A 84 -9.29 3.71 -3.68
N GLY A 85 -8.31 2.87 -3.97
CA GLY A 85 -8.22 2.04 -5.17
C GLY A 85 -7.76 2.79 -6.43
N ASN A 86 -8.21 4.00 -6.66
CA ASN A 86 -7.85 4.79 -7.85
C ASN A 86 -6.66 5.75 -7.62
N GLY A 87 -6.63 6.45 -6.49
CA GLY A 87 -5.53 7.36 -6.13
C GLY A 87 -4.50 6.72 -5.21
N ILE A 88 -4.98 6.06 -4.16
CA ILE A 88 -4.19 5.36 -3.15
C ILE A 88 -4.63 3.91 -3.03
N ALA A 89 -3.68 2.98 -3.01
CA ALA A 89 -3.91 1.56 -2.78
C ALA A 89 -3.00 1.02 -1.68
N MET A 90 -3.38 -0.13 -1.12
CA MET A 90 -2.62 -0.78 -0.06
C MET A 90 -2.48 -2.28 -0.35
N VAL A 91 -1.26 -2.77 -0.20
CA VAL A 91 -0.90 -4.20 -0.14
C VAL A 91 -0.75 -4.55 1.33
N LEU A 92 -1.52 -5.53 1.79
CA LEU A 92 -1.50 -6.01 3.17
C LEU A 92 -0.41 -7.08 3.36
N GLN A 93 -0.08 -7.34 4.60
CA GLN A 93 0.91 -8.34 4.98
C GLN A 93 0.55 -9.76 4.53
N ASP A 94 -0.71 -10.14 4.63
CA ASP A 94 -1.19 -11.49 4.31
C ASP A 94 -2.33 -11.42 3.27
N PRO A 95 -2.16 -12.03 2.08
CA PRO A 95 -3.17 -12.04 1.03
C PRO A 95 -4.49 -12.71 1.44
N ARG A 96 -4.49 -13.58 2.44
CA ARG A 96 -5.69 -14.25 2.95
C ARG A 96 -6.69 -13.28 3.58
N TYR A 97 -6.23 -12.13 4.06
CA TYR A 97 -7.10 -11.05 4.58
C TYR A 97 -7.55 -10.07 3.50
N ALA A 98 -6.90 -10.07 2.34
CA ALA A 98 -7.21 -9.18 1.23
C ALA A 98 -8.12 -9.83 0.18
N LEU A 99 -7.95 -11.13 -0.06
CA LEU A 99 -8.66 -11.87 -1.09
C LEU A 99 -9.91 -12.56 -0.51
N ASN A 100 -11.03 -12.43 -1.22
CA ASN A 100 -12.27 -13.11 -0.84
C ASN A 100 -12.19 -14.60 -1.24
N PRO A 101 -12.23 -15.56 -0.28
CA PRO A 101 -12.00 -16.96 -0.55
C PRO A 101 -13.07 -17.63 -1.44
N VAL A 102 -14.26 -17.04 -1.53
CA VAL A 102 -15.39 -17.60 -2.31
C VAL A 102 -15.55 -16.96 -3.69
N LYS A 103 -14.63 -16.09 -4.10
CA LYS A 103 -14.61 -15.48 -5.44
C LYS A 103 -13.33 -15.89 -6.17
N SER A 104 -13.43 -16.16 -7.48
CA SER A 104 -12.24 -16.38 -8.31
C SER A 104 -11.39 -15.11 -8.42
N VAL A 105 -10.12 -15.25 -8.74
CA VAL A 105 -9.20 -14.11 -8.97
C VAL A 105 -9.78 -13.17 -10.02
N ALA A 106 -10.27 -13.68 -11.16
CA ALA A 106 -10.88 -12.86 -12.21
C ALA A 106 -12.07 -12.03 -11.70
N ALA A 107 -12.96 -12.65 -10.92
CA ALA A 107 -14.14 -11.95 -10.37
C ALA A 107 -13.73 -10.79 -9.46
N GLN A 108 -12.70 -10.96 -8.63
CA GLN A 108 -12.22 -9.92 -7.73
C GLN A 108 -11.53 -8.77 -8.46
N LEU A 109 -10.69 -9.07 -9.47
CA LEU A 109 -10.06 -8.05 -10.30
C LEU A 109 -11.09 -7.26 -11.13
N GLN A 110 -12.11 -7.94 -11.69
CA GLN A 110 -13.20 -7.27 -12.39
C GLN A 110 -14.00 -6.35 -11.47
N GLU A 111 -14.31 -6.80 -10.27
CA GLU A 111 -15.00 -6.00 -9.25
C GLU A 111 -14.20 -4.75 -8.89
N ALA A 112 -12.90 -4.88 -8.60
CA ALA A 112 -12.01 -3.77 -8.28
C ALA A 112 -11.98 -2.72 -9.40
N LEU A 113 -11.84 -3.14 -10.66
CA LEU A 113 -11.90 -2.22 -11.82
C LEU A 113 -13.26 -1.53 -11.95
N THR A 114 -14.36 -2.28 -11.85
CA THR A 114 -15.71 -1.77 -12.08
C THR A 114 -16.10 -0.74 -11.00
N LEU A 115 -15.62 -0.90 -9.78
CA LEU A 115 -15.86 0.05 -8.69
C LEU A 115 -15.21 1.43 -8.93
N HIS A 116 -14.08 1.45 -9.63
CA HIS A 116 -13.27 2.66 -9.75
C HIS A 116 -13.19 3.24 -11.15
N GLN A 117 -13.44 2.45 -12.21
CA GLN A 117 -13.26 2.87 -13.59
C GLN A 117 -14.43 2.40 -14.49
N ARG A 118 -14.94 3.34 -15.28
CA ARG A 118 -15.99 3.05 -16.26
C ARG A 118 -15.34 2.69 -17.60
N LEU A 119 -14.90 1.44 -17.75
CA LEU A 119 -14.26 0.93 -18.95
C LEU A 119 -15.18 -0.04 -19.69
N PRO A 120 -15.11 -0.12 -21.02
CA PRO A 120 -15.73 -1.18 -21.82
C PRO A 120 -15.26 -2.57 -21.35
N ARG A 121 -16.08 -3.60 -21.57
CA ARG A 121 -15.76 -4.97 -21.13
C ARG A 121 -14.44 -5.48 -21.72
N SER A 122 -14.20 -5.22 -23.00
CA SER A 122 -12.95 -5.62 -23.69
C SER A 122 -11.72 -5.01 -23.02
N GLU A 123 -11.73 -3.71 -22.77
CA GLU A 123 -10.61 -2.99 -22.14
C GLU A 123 -10.37 -3.46 -20.69
N ARG A 124 -11.43 -3.78 -19.94
CA ARG A 124 -11.29 -4.35 -18.59
C ARG A 124 -10.59 -5.71 -18.62
N LEU A 125 -10.99 -6.59 -19.55
CA LEU A 125 -10.37 -7.89 -19.69
C LEU A 125 -8.90 -7.77 -20.07
N GLU A 126 -8.59 -6.95 -21.07
CA GLU A 126 -7.22 -6.67 -21.50
C GLU A 126 -6.36 -6.20 -20.32
N ARG A 127 -6.83 -5.21 -19.56
CA ARG A 127 -6.12 -4.69 -18.40
C ARG A 127 -5.90 -5.72 -17.29
N ILE A 128 -6.88 -6.63 -17.08
CA ILE A 128 -6.72 -7.73 -16.12
C ILE A 128 -5.65 -8.72 -16.61
N HIS A 129 -5.65 -9.06 -17.88
CA HIS A 129 -4.62 -9.94 -18.43
C HIS A 129 -3.23 -9.28 -18.37
N ASP A 130 -3.14 -7.99 -18.69
CA ASP A 130 -1.88 -7.24 -18.63
C ASP A 130 -1.30 -7.20 -17.22
N ILE A 131 -2.09 -6.86 -16.21
CA ILE A 131 -1.59 -6.78 -14.84
C ILE A 131 -1.19 -8.17 -14.31
N ILE A 132 -1.90 -9.25 -14.66
CA ILE A 132 -1.53 -10.61 -14.27
C ILE A 132 -0.19 -11.02 -14.89
N ARG A 133 0.03 -10.67 -16.17
CA ARG A 133 1.33 -10.88 -16.83
C ARG A 133 2.43 -10.02 -16.19
N ALA A 134 2.13 -8.76 -15.91
CA ALA A 134 3.08 -7.82 -15.29
C ALA A 134 3.54 -8.30 -13.90
N VAL A 135 2.67 -8.96 -13.11
CA VAL A 135 3.07 -9.58 -11.83
C VAL A 135 3.73 -10.96 -11.99
N GLY A 136 4.01 -11.40 -13.22
CA GLY A 136 4.70 -12.66 -13.53
C GLY A 136 3.86 -13.91 -13.24
N LEU A 137 2.54 -13.82 -13.37
CA LEU A 137 1.63 -14.96 -13.22
C LEU A 137 1.08 -15.40 -14.57
N ASN A 138 0.84 -16.74 -14.69
CA ASN A 138 0.14 -17.30 -15.83
C ASN A 138 -1.35 -16.96 -15.74
N GLU A 139 -1.98 -16.69 -16.89
CA GLU A 139 -3.40 -16.30 -16.97
C GLU A 139 -4.37 -17.36 -16.42
N HIS A 140 -3.98 -18.61 -16.34
CA HIS A 140 -4.77 -19.67 -15.68
C HIS A 140 -5.10 -19.36 -14.22
N VAL A 141 -4.31 -18.47 -13.56
CA VAL A 141 -4.59 -18.02 -12.19
C VAL A 141 -5.93 -17.29 -12.08
N LEU A 142 -6.41 -16.68 -13.15
CA LEU A 142 -7.69 -15.96 -13.18
C LEU A 142 -8.89 -16.84 -12.83
N GLN A 143 -8.83 -18.13 -13.14
CA GLN A 143 -9.89 -19.10 -12.86
C GLN A 143 -9.81 -19.69 -11.45
N ARG A 144 -8.67 -19.50 -10.75
CA ARG A 144 -8.45 -20.07 -9.42
C ARG A 144 -9.11 -19.25 -8.33
N TYR A 145 -9.37 -19.92 -7.22
CA TYR A 145 -9.79 -19.33 -5.96
C TYR A 145 -8.58 -19.09 -5.05
N PRO A 146 -8.65 -18.17 -4.08
CA PRO A 146 -7.52 -17.86 -3.19
C PRO A 146 -6.94 -19.08 -2.48
N GLY A 147 -7.77 -20.06 -2.08
CA GLY A 147 -7.33 -21.30 -1.43
C GLY A 147 -6.50 -22.23 -2.31
N GLU A 148 -6.47 -22.03 -3.62
CA GLU A 148 -5.70 -22.80 -4.60
C GLU A 148 -4.36 -22.13 -4.96
N LEU A 149 -4.06 -20.98 -4.36
CA LEU A 149 -2.86 -20.19 -4.63
C LEU A 149 -1.77 -20.54 -3.59
N SER A 150 -0.51 -20.64 -4.05
CA SER A 150 0.62 -20.60 -3.12
C SER A 150 0.73 -19.20 -2.47
N GLY A 151 1.44 -19.09 -1.36
CA GLY A 151 1.64 -17.79 -0.69
C GLY A 151 2.19 -16.70 -1.63
N GLY A 152 3.23 -17.02 -2.41
CA GLY A 152 3.79 -16.09 -3.39
C GLY A 152 2.83 -15.74 -4.53
N MET A 153 2.00 -16.68 -4.98
CA MET A 153 0.95 -16.40 -5.98
C MET A 153 -0.13 -15.48 -5.41
N GLY A 154 -0.61 -15.77 -4.21
CA GLY A 154 -1.59 -14.92 -3.52
C GLY A 154 -1.09 -13.48 -3.33
N GLN A 155 0.20 -13.33 -2.95
CA GLN A 155 0.84 -12.04 -2.81
C GLN A 155 0.90 -11.27 -4.14
N ARG A 156 1.28 -11.92 -5.24
CA ARG A 156 1.31 -11.33 -6.58
C ARG A 156 -0.09 -10.93 -7.05
N VAL A 157 -1.12 -11.74 -6.79
CA VAL A 157 -2.52 -11.41 -7.08
C VAL A 157 -2.97 -10.18 -6.29
N MET A 158 -2.63 -10.09 -5.00
CA MET A 158 -2.95 -8.92 -4.18
C MET A 158 -2.24 -7.66 -4.69
N ILE A 159 -0.97 -7.75 -5.10
CA ILE A 159 -0.23 -6.64 -5.73
C ILE A 159 -0.89 -6.24 -7.06
N ALA A 160 -1.27 -7.22 -7.90
CA ALA A 160 -2.00 -6.98 -9.14
C ALA A 160 -3.29 -6.20 -8.87
N MET A 161 -4.09 -6.63 -7.90
CA MET A 161 -5.34 -5.96 -7.52
C MET A 161 -5.11 -4.53 -7.03
N ALA A 162 -4.06 -4.30 -6.23
CA ALA A 162 -3.73 -2.97 -5.73
C ALA A 162 -3.29 -2.01 -6.85
N LEU A 163 -2.58 -2.51 -7.87
CA LEU A 163 -2.03 -1.70 -8.97
C LEU A 163 -2.92 -1.63 -10.21
N LEU A 164 -3.98 -2.43 -10.27
CA LEU A 164 -4.89 -2.57 -11.42
C LEU A 164 -5.47 -1.22 -11.89
N CYS A 165 -5.80 -0.34 -10.96
CA CYS A 165 -6.30 1.01 -11.23
C CYS A 165 -5.19 2.05 -11.41
N ARG A 166 -3.90 1.67 -11.42
CA ARG A 166 -2.72 2.55 -11.56
C ARG A 166 -2.72 3.69 -10.53
N PRO A 167 -2.72 3.38 -9.21
CA PRO A 167 -2.76 4.39 -8.17
C PRO A 167 -1.49 5.26 -8.19
N LYS A 168 -1.61 6.51 -7.77
CA LYS A 168 -0.47 7.43 -7.63
C LYS A 168 0.36 7.13 -6.37
N LEU A 169 -0.24 6.50 -5.37
CA LEU A 169 0.40 6.11 -4.12
C LEU A 169 0.07 4.66 -3.77
N LEU A 170 1.09 3.85 -3.54
CA LEU A 170 0.98 2.49 -3.02
C LEU A 170 1.56 2.44 -1.60
N ILE A 171 0.80 1.90 -0.66
CA ILE A 171 1.29 1.53 0.66
C ILE A 171 1.48 0.01 0.68
N ALA A 172 2.67 -0.46 0.96
CA ALA A 172 2.99 -1.88 1.08
C ALA A 172 3.34 -2.19 2.56
N ASP A 173 2.39 -2.80 3.27
CA ASP A 173 2.54 -3.14 4.69
C ASP A 173 3.10 -4.55 4.80
N GLU A 174 4.39 -4.65 5.05
CA GLU A 174 5.18 -5.90 5.14
C GLU A 174 4.89 -6.88 3.97
N PRO A 175 5.07 -6.46 2.71
CA PRO A 175 4.56 -7.19 1.54
C PRO A 175 5.25 -8.53 1.29
N THR A 176 6.29 -8.86 2.04
CA THR A 176 7.09 -10.08 1.86
C THR A 176 7.17 -10.95 3.11
N THR A 177 6.47 -10.59 4.18
CA THR A 177 6.45 -11.39 5.42
C THR A 177 5.89 -12.78 5.14
N ALA A 178 6.50 -13.79 5.73
CA ALA A 178 6.17 -15.21 5.56
C ALA A 178 6.42 -15.80 4.15
N LEU A 179 7.21 -15.11 3.31
CA LEU A 179 7.71 -15.64 2.04
C LEU A 179 9.18 -16.06 2.18
N ASP A 180 9.59 -17.05 1.39
CA ASP A 180 11.00 -17.42 1.29
C ASP A 180 11.83 -16.30 0.62
N VAL A 181 13.14 -16.28 0.88
CA VAL A 181 14.06 -15.22 0.44
C VAL A 181 14.02 -15.01 -1.08
N THR A 182 13.85 -16.08 -1.84
CA THR A 182 13.82 -16.00 -3.31
C THR A 182 12.55 -15.29 -3.79
N VAL A 183 11.40 -15.67 -3.27
CA VAL A 183 10.10 -15.03 -3.58
C VAL A 183 10.09 -13.60 -3.08
N GLN A 184 10.65 -13.32 -1.91
CA GLN A 184 10.82 -11.96 -1.39
C GLN A 184 11.59 -11.08 -2.38
N ALA A 185 12.76 -11.51 -2.85
CA ALA A 185 13.56 -10.77 -3.83
C ALA A 185 12.78 -10.50 -5.13
N GLN A 186 12.03 -11.50 -5.62
CA GLN A 186 11.20 -11.37 -6.81
C GLN A 186 10.06 -10.33 -6.61
N ILE A 187 9.38 -10.34 -5.47
CA ILE A 187 8.33 -9.35 -5.15
C ILE A 187 8.92 -7.94 -5.08
N MET A 188 10.10 -7.79 -4.50
CA MET A 188 10.75 -6.48 -4.39
C MET A 188 11.19 -5.94 -5.76
N THR A 189 11.74 -6.79 -6.62
CA THR A 189 12.06 -6.44 -8.02
C THR A 189 10.79 -6.02 -8.77
N LEU A 190 9.73 -6.80 -8.66
CA LEU A 190 8.43 -6.52 -9.25
C LEU A 190 7.88 -5.16 -8.82
N LEU A 191 7.88 -4.83 -7.52
CA LEU A 191 7.41 -3.53 -7.03
C LEU A 191 8.24 -2.37 -7.60
N ASN A 192 9.55 -2.56 -7.81
CA ASN A 192 10.40 -1.57 -8.44
C ASN A 192 10.07 -1.33 -9.92
N GLU A 193 9.84 -2.39 -10.66
CA GLU A 193 9.47 -2.34 -12.08
C GLU A 193 8.12 -1.63 -12.25
N LEU A 194 7.11 -2.07 -11.50
CA LEU A 194 5.76 -1.50 -11.54
C LEU A 194 5.72 -0.04 -11.07
N LYS A 195 6.57 0.34 -10.10
CA LYS A 195 6.73 1.74 -9.71
C LYS A 195 7.17 2.62 -10.87
N ARG A 196 8.13 2.14 -11.67
CA ARG A 196 8.64 2.88 -12.83
C ARG A 196 7.59 2.96 -13.94
N GLU A 197 6.95 1.84 -14.24
CA GLU A 197 5.94 1.73 -15.28
C GLU A 197 4.71 2.60 -15.01
N PHE A 198 4.19 2.57 -13.78
CA PHE A 198 2.96 3.28 -13.41
C PHE A 198 3.21 4.65 -12.76
N ASN A 199 4.48 5.06 -12.63
CA ASN A 199 4.86 6.31 -11.97
C ASN A 199 4.20 6.46 -10.59
N THR A 200 4.24 5.39 -9.77
CA THR A 200 3.59 5.29 -8.46
C THR A 200 4.61 5.61 -7.35
N ALA A 201 4.27 6.47 -6.39
CA ALA A 201 5.07 6.59 -5.17
C ALA A 201 4.80 5.40 -4.24
N ILE A 202 5.78 4.99 -3.46
CA ILE A 202 5.63 3.84 -2.55
C ILE A 202 5.97 4.24 -1.12
N ILE A 203 5.07 3.91 -0.18
CA ILE A 203 5.39 3.82 1.25
C ILE A 203 5.51 2.33 1.57
N MET A 204 6.70 1.91 1.96
CA MET A 204 6.99 0.54 2.33
C MET A 204 7.17 0.42 3.83
N ILE A 205 6.37 -0.41 4.47
CA ILE A 205 6.54 -0.77 5.87
C ILE A 205 7.28 -2.09 5.91
N THR A 206 8.42 -2.12 6.60
CA THR A 206 9.22 -3.32 6.76
C THR A 206 10.09 -3.22 8.02
N HIS A 207 10.53 -4.36 8.53
CA HIS A 207 11.55 -4.47 9.56
C HIS A 207 12.91 -4.90 8.97
N ASP A 208 12.97 -5.18 7.67
CA ASP A 208 14.19 -5.63 6.97
C ASP A 208 14.96 -4.43 6.40
N LEU A 209 16.07 -4.08 7.03
CA LEU A 209 16.96 -3.00 6.61
C LEU A 209 17.70 -3.31 5.30
N GLY A 210 17.89 -4.60 4.97
CA GLY A 210 18.49 -5.00 3.69
C GLY A 210 17.59 -4.62 2.51
N VAL A 211 16.29 -4.82 2.65
CA VAL A 211 15.28 -4.38 1.69
C VAL A 211 15.31 -2.86 1.54
N VAL A 212 15.36 -2.12 2.65
CA VAL A 212 15.39 -0.65 2.65
C VAL A 212 16.59 -0.12 1.89
N ALA A 213 17.80 -0.60 2.22
CA ALA A 213 19.05 -0.16 1.60
C ALA A 213 19.10 -0.44 0.09
N GLY A 214 18.48 -1.55 -0.35
CA GLY A 214 18.46 -1.94 -1.76
C GLY A 214 17.48 -1.15 -2.63
N ILE A 215 16.36 -0.65 -2.06
CA ILE A 215 15.21 -0.24 -2.86
C ILE A 215 14.72 1.17 -2.52
N CYS A 216 14.77 1.58 -1.25
CA CYS A 216 14.14 2.84 -0.84
C CYS A 216 15.06 4.05 -1.07
N ASP A 217 14.44 5.18 -1.35
CA ASP A 217 15.13 6.46 -1.56
C ASP A 217 15.27 7.21 -0.23
N LYS A 218 14.27 7.06 0.66
CA LYS A 218 14.22 7.65 2.00
C LYS A 218 13.83 6.61 3.04
N VAL A 219 14.25 6.83 4.26
CA VAL A 219 13.90 6.00 5.42
C VAL A 219 13.41 6.89 6.56
N LEU A 220 12.38 6.42 7.25
CA LEU A 220 11.87 6.97 8.49
C LEU A 220 11.84 5.86 9.52
N VAL A 221 12.64 6.03 10.57
CA VAL A 221 12.75 5.08 11.68
C VAL A 221 11.76 5.46 12.77
N MET A 222 10.91 4.52 13.16
CA MET A 222 9.93 4.70 14.23
C MET A 222 10.24 3.82 15.45
N TYR A 223 10.11 4.40 16.62
CA TYR A 223 10.16 3.69 17.89
C TYR A 223 9.09 4.26 18.85
N ALA A 224 8.32 3.39 19.49
CA ALA A 224 7.27 3.77 20.45
C ALA A 224 6.35 4.92 19.95
N GLY A 225 5.93 4.87 18.70
CA GLY A 225 5.03 5.85 18.09
C GLY A 225 5.70 7.17 17.64
N ARG A 226 7.00 7.31 17.77
CA ARG A 226 7.75 8.54 17.43
C ARG A 226 8.72 8.31 16.30
N THR A 227 9.01 9.37 15.54
CA THR A 227 10.13 9.40 14.60
C THR A 227 11.43 9.53 15.39
N MET A 228 12.35 8.60 15.15
CA MET A 228 13.71 8.65 15.69
C MET A 228 14.67 9.28 14.69
N GLU A 229 14.52 8.91 13.41
CA GLU A 229 15.36 9.39 12.33
C GLU A 229 14.55 9.48 11.03
N TYR A 230 14.85 10.46 10.20
CA TYR A 230 14.28 10.62 8.86
C TYR A 230 15.33 11.20 7.92
N GLY A 231 15.62 10.49 6.83
CA GLY A 231 16.66 10.90 5.90
C GLY A 231 16.67 10.09 4.60
N LYS A 232 17.75 10.26 3.84
CA LYS A 232 18.02 9.43 2.67
C LYS A 232 18.41 8.04 3.14
N ALA A 233 18.06 7.00 2.35
CA ALA A 233 18.38 5.60 2.66
C ALA A 233 19.88 5.26 2.37
N ARG A 234 20.59 6.16 1.69
CA ARG A 234 22.03 6.08 1.36
C ARG A 234 22.67 7.45 1.52
#